data_44fba0902d4cd03df56a66c777f0d484
#
_entry.id   44fba0902d4cd03df56a66c777f0d484
#
_cell.length_a   1.000
_cell.length_b   1.000
_cell.length_c   1.000
_cell.angle_alpha   90.00
_cell.angle_beta   90.00
_cell.angle_gamma   90.00
#
_symmetry.space_group_name_H-M   'P 1'
#
loop_
_entity.id
_entity.type
_entity.pdbx_description
1 polymer ?
#
loop_
_entity_poly.entity_id
_entity_poly.type
_entity_poly.pdbx_seq_one_letter_code
_entity_poly.pdbx_strand_id
1 'polypeptide(L)'
;MDRKNYAEVLIDGKVYTLGGAEEQAYLQKVAAYINDKIAVLKAQPGFTRQNADYQAVMIYLNLADDYFKTLQEARLLRAQKEELEKEMYSIKHELVGAQMKLEAREGKTG
;
A
#
# COMPACT_ATOMS: atom_id res chain seq x y z
N MET A 1 7.45 -0.30 -33.31
CA MET A 1 6.38 -1.28 -33.14
C MET A 1 5.91 -1.31 -31.71
N ASP A 2 4.73 -0.82 -31.51
CA ASP A 2 4.13 -0.86 -30.19
C ASP A 2 3.68 -2.28 -29.89
N ARG A 3 4.47 -2.97 -29.10
CA ARG A 3 4.04 -4.25 -28.54
C ARG A 3 3.12 -3.94 -27.36
N LYS A 4 1.83 -3.93 -27.63
CA LYS A 4 0.87 -3.88 -26.54
C LYS A 4 0.85 -5.26 -25.90
N ASN A 5 1.06 -5.27 -24.61
CA ASN A 5 0.85 -6.47 -23.82
C ASN A 5 -0.64 -6.68 -23.64
N TYR A 6 -1.10 -7.89 -23.95
CA TYR A 6 -2.48 -8.27 -23.71
C TYR A 6 -2.50 -9.33 -22.60
N ALA A 7 -3.42 -9.18 -21.68
CA ALA A 7 -3.63 -10.14 -20.62
C ALA A 7 -5.10 -10.49 -20.53
N GLU A 8 -5.40 -11.78 -20.36
CA GLU A 8 -6.73 -12.22 -20.04
C GLU A 8 -6.86 -12.31 -18.52
N VAL A 9 -7.88 -11.67 -17.96
CA VAL A 9 -8.15 -11.70 -16.54
C VAL A 9 -9.58 -12.15 -16.29
N LEU A 10 -9.77 -12.91 -15.23
CA LEU A 10 -11.09 -13.34 -14.79
C LEU A 10 -11.55 -12.42 -13.67
N ILE A 11 -12.66 -11.71 -13.89
CA ILE A 11 -13.26 -10.83 -12.89
C ILE A 11 -14.75 -11.15 -12.78
N ASP A 12 -15.17 -11.53 -11.60
CA ASP A 12 -16.57 -11.88 -11.30
C ASP A 12 -17.13 -12.93 -12.28
N GLY A 13 -16.32 -13.95 -12.58
CA GLY A 13 -16.71 -15.04 -13.44
C GLY A 13 -16.66 -14.74 -14.94
N LYS A 14 -16.23 -13.56 -15.35
CA LYS A 14 -16.13 -13.15 -16.74
C LYS A 14 -14.69 -12.92 -17.15
N VAL A 15 -14.34 -13.35 -18.34
CA VAL A 15 -13.00 -13.16 -18.91
C VAL A 15 -12.95 -11.84 -19.67
N TYR A 16 -11.95 -11.03 -19.35
CA TYR A 16 -11.69 -9.78 -20.04
C TYR A 16 -10.29 -9.81 -20.64
N THR A 17 -10.15 -9.34 -21.86
CA THR A 17 -8.85 -9.16 -22.49
C THR A 17 -8.47 -7.69 -22.35
N LEU A 18 -7.41 -7.44 -21.59
CA LEU A 18 -6.93 -6.09 -21.30
C LEU A 18 -5.63 -5.85 -22.07
N GLY A 19 -5.54 -4.69 -22.71
CA GLY A 19 -4.31 -4.24 -23.36
C GLY A 19 -3.72 -3.08 -22.59
N GLY A 20 -2.39 -3.00 -22.53
CA GLY A 20 -1.70 -1.92 -21.87
C GLY A 20 -0.23 -2.18 -21.68
N ALA A 21 0.44 -1.28 -20.98
CA ALA A 21 1.86 -1.36 -20.67
C ALA A 21 2.16 -2.25 -19.48
N GLU A 22 1.14 -2.59 -18.69
CA GLU A 22 1.32 -3.37 -17.45
C GLU A 22 1.58 -4.84 -17.76
N GLU A 23 2.42 -5.46 -16.93
CA GLU A 23 2.73 -6.89 -17.06
C GLU A 23 1.53 -7.76 -16.70
N GLN A 24 1.42 -8.92 -17.35
CA GLN A 24 0.36 -9.86 -17.11
C GLN A 24 0.28 -10.30 -15.64
N ALA A 25 1.42 -10.56 -15.02
CA ALA A 25 1.47 -10.97 -13.61
C ALA A 25 0.86 -9.91 -12.70
N TYR A 26 1.12 -8.64 -12.98
CA TYR A 26 0.55 -7.52 -12.23
C TYR A 26 -0.97 -7.45 -12.42
N LEU A 27 -1.43 -7.57 -13.66
CA LEU A 27 -2.87 -7.54 -13.97
C LEU A 27 -3.62 -8.71 -13.30
N GLN A 28 -3.00 -9.89 -13.24
CA GLN A 28 -3.57 -11.03 -12.51
C GLN A 28 -3.68 -10.76 -11.01
N LYS A 29 -2.68 -10.10 -10.44
CA LYS A 29 -2.69 -9.71 -9.03
C LYS A 29 -3.81 -8.70 -8.73
N VAL A 30 -3.98 -7.73 -9.60
CA VAL A 30 -5.06 -6.73 -9.48
C VAL A 30 -6.43 -7.42 -9.58
N ALA A 31 -6.60 -8.31 -10.57
CA ALA A 31 -7.85 -9.05 -10.74
C ALA A 31 -8.16 -9.92 -9.51
N ALA A 32 -7.16 -10.58 -8.94
CA ALA A 32 -7.32 -11.38 -7.73
C ALA A 32 -7.82 -10.54 -6.55
N TYR A 33 -7.27 -9.35 -6.37
CA TYR A 33 -7.70 -8.43 -5.32
C TYR A 33 -9.17 -8.05 -5.50
N ILE A 34 -9.57 -7.72 -6.73
CA ILE A 34 -10.95 -7.37 -7.04
C ILE A 34 -11.89 -8.55 -6.75
N ASN A 35 -11.51 -9.76 -7.18
CA ASN A 35 -12.32 -10.96 -6.97
C ASN A 35 -12.47 -11.28 -5.48
N ASP A 36 -11.44 -11.11 -4.68
CA ASP A 36 -11.50 -11.29 -3.24
C ASP A 36 -12.48 -10.31 -2.59
N LYS A 37 -12.45 -9.06 -3.02
CA LYS A 37 -13.38 -8.04 -2.53
C LYS A 37 -14.82 -8.39 -2.90
N ILE A 38 -15.05 -8.84 -4.13
CA ILE A 38 -16.37 -9.25 -4.59
C ILE A 38 -16.88 -10.43 -3.75
N ALA A 39 -16.03 -11.40 -3.48
CA ALA A 39 -16.40 -12.56 -2.66
C ALA A 39 -16.81 -12.15 -1.24
N VAL A 40 -16.06 -11.23 -0.62
CA VAL A 40 -16.37 -10.71 0.71
C VAL A 40 -17.75 -10.03 0.72
N LEU A 41 -18.02 -9.19 -0.29
CA LEU A 41 -19.29 -8.47 -0.39
C LEU A 41 -20.46 -9.43 -0.63
N LYS A 42 -20.28 -10.41 -1.52
CA LYS A 42 -21.33 -11.41 -1.80
C LYS A 42 -21.67 -12.27 -0.59
N ALA A 43 -20.74 -12.44 0.33
CA ALA A 43 -20.98 -13.18 1.56
C ALA A 43 -21.82 -12.40 2.57
N GLN A 44 -21.99 -11.10 2.39
CA GLN A 44 -22.81 -10.28 3.28
C GLN A 44 -24.30 -10.55 3.06
N PRO A 45 -25.08 -10.66 4.12
CA PRO A 45 -26.52 -10.91 4.00
C PRO A 45 -27.21 -9.84 3.16
N GLY A 46 -28.00 -10.27 2.19
CA GLY A 46 -28.81 -9.39 1.36
C GLY A 46 -28.08 -8.72 0.19
N PHE A 47 -26.78 -8.83 0.09
CA PHE A 47 -26.01 -8.19 -1.00
C PHE A 47 -26.46 -8.72 -2.37
N THR A 48 -26.56 -10.04 -2.52
CA THR A 48 -26.91 -10.67 -3.79
C THR A 48 -28.38 -10.47 -4.17
N ARG A 49 -29.21 -10.00 -3.24
CA ARG A 49 -30.61 -9.65 -3.50
C ARG A 49 -30.76 -8.27 -4.12
N GLN A 50 -29.70 -7.45 -4.06
CA GLN A 50 -29.71 -6.12 -4.65
C GLN A 50 -29.58 -6.24 -6.17
N ASN A 51 -30.03 -5.22 -6.90
CA ASN A 51 -29.88 -5.20 -8.35
C ASN A 51 -28.40 -5.11 -8.75
N ALA A 52 -28.11 -5.45 -9.99
CA ALA A 52 -26.74 -5.51 -10.51
C ALA A 52 -26.02 -4.15 -10.42
N ASP A 53 -26.71 -3.07 -10.70
CA ASP A 53 -26.11 -1.73 -10.64
C ASP A 53 -25.71 -1.35 -9.21
N TYR A 54 -26.56 -1.65 -8.23
CA TYR A 54 -26.26 -1.42 -6.83
C TYR A 54 -25.02 -2.23 -6.41
N GLN A 55 -25.01 -3.52 -6.77
CA GLN A 55 -23.86 -4.38 -6.45
C GLN A 55 -22.57 -3.82 -7.03
N ALA A 56 -22.60 -3.40 -8.28
CA ALA A 56 -21.43 -2.82 -8.96
C ALA A 56 -20.94 -1.56 -8.25
N VAL A 57 -21.84 -0.65 -7.91
CA VAL A 57 -21.50 0.60 -7.21
C VAL A 57 -20.89 0.30 -5.84
N MET A 58 -21.45 -0.66 -5.10
CA MET A 58 -20.90 -1.05 -3.79
C MET A 58 -19.50 -1.64 -3.91
N ILE A 59 -19.23 -2.40 -4.96
CA ILE A 59 -17.90 -2.92 -5.23
C ILE A 59 -16.92 -1.77 -5.48
N TYR A 60 -17.30 -0.82 -6.34
CA TYR A 60 -16.44 0.34 -6.65
C TYR A 60 -16.15 1.18 -5.42
N LEU A 61 -17.17 1.46 -4.61
CA LEU A 61 -17.00 2.23 -3.37
C LEU A 61 -16.07 1.55 -2.39
N ASN A 62 -16.20 0.23 -2.24
CA ASN A 62 -15.35 -0.53 -1.33
C ASN A 62 -13.89 -0.56 -1.80
N LEU A 63 -13.67 -0.70 -3.11
CA LEU A 63 -12.31 -0.67 -3.67
C LEU A 63 -11.67 0.71 -3.48
N ALA A 64 -12.42 1.76 -3.72
CA ALA A 64 -11.93 3.14 -3.52
C ALA A 64 -11.66 3.41 -2.03
N ASP A 65 -12.54 2.94 -1.15
CA ASP A 65 -12.36 3.06 0.29
C ASP A 65 -11.07 2.40 0.76
N ASP A 66 -10.78 1.19 0.28
CA ASP A 66 -9.52 0.49 0.57
C ASP A 66 -8.31 1.32 0.16
N TYR A 67 -8.38 1.94 -1.02
CA TYR A 67 -7.30 2.79 -1.51
C TYR A 67 -7.05 3.98 -0.57
N PHE A 68 -8.11 4.70 -0.20
CA PHE A 68 -7.95 5.89 0.64
C PHE A 68 -7.49 5.55 2.05
N LYS A 69 -7.96 4.43 2.60
CA LYS A 69 -7.49 3.95 3.91
C LYS A 69 -6.01 3.56 3.86
N THR A 70 -5.60 2.86 2.81
CA THR A 70 -4.20 2.49 2.61
C THR A 70 -3.32 3.72 2.45
N LEU A 71 -3.79 4.72 1.69
CA LEU A 71 -3.07 5.98 1.52
C LEU A 71 -2.89 6.70 2.85
N GLN A 72 -3.93 6.72 3.69
CA GLN A 72 -3.87 7.32 5.02
C GLN A 72 -2.87 6.59 5.92
N GLU A 73 -2.88 5.25 5.91
CA GLU A 73 -1.91 4.43 6.64
C GLU A 73 -0.48 4.71 6.17
N ALA A 74 -0.27 4.81 4.86
CA ALA A 74 1.03 5.11 4.29
C ALA A 74 1.55 6.47 4.75
N ARG A 75 0.67 7.47 4.80
CA ARG A 75 1.02 8.81 5.30
C ARG A 75 1.40 8.78 6.78
N LEU A 76 0.64 8.04 7.58
CA LEU A 76 0.90 7.88 9.01
C LEU A 76 2.25 7.19 9.24
N LEU A 77 2.51 6.11 8.53
CA LEU A 77 3.77 5.37 8.62
C LEU A 77 4.96 6.24 8.21
N ARG A 78 4.78 7.06 7.17
CA ARG A 78 5.82 8.01 6.72
C ARG A 78 6.12 9.03 7.80
N ALA A 79 5.08 9.58 8.45
CA ALA A 79 5.25 10.53 9.54
C ALA A 79 5.98 9.90 10.72
N GLN A 80 5.63 8.66 11.07
CA GLN A 80 6.29 7.90 12.14
C GLN A 80 7.77 7.63 11.79
N LYS A 81 8.03 7.29 10.55
CA LYS A 81 9.41 7.06 10.07
C LYS A 81 10.24 8.34 10.20
N GLU A 82 9.70 9.47 9.77
CA GLU A 82 10.38 10.77 9.88
C GLU A 82 10.67 11.13 11.33
N GLU A 83 9.72 10.86 12.23
CA GLU A 83 9.91 11.10 13.65
C GLU A 83 11.03 10.23 14.23
N LEU A 84 11.04 8.94 13.89
CA LEU A 84 12.09 8.03 14.32
C LEU A 84 13.46 8.42 13.76
N GLU A 85 13.53 8.91 12.54
CA GLU A 85 14.78 9.40 11.94
C GLU A 85 15.31 10.62 12.69
N LYS A 86 14.43 11.51 13.11
CA LYS A 86 14.80 12.68 13.93
C LYS A 86 15.34 12.24 15.28
N GLU A 87 14.69 11.29 15.93
CA GLU A 87 15.14 10.75 17.21
C GLU A 87 16.50 10.08 17.08
N MET A 88 16.71 9.29 16.03
CA MET A 88 18.00 8.68 15.72
C MET A 88 19.09 9.74 15.54
N TYR A 89 18.79 10.77 14.80
CA TYR A 89 19.73 11.86 14.55
C TYR A 89 20.13 12.55 15.86
N SER A 90 19.15 12.85 16.72
CA SER A 90 19.40 13.43 18.03
C SER A 90 20.28 12.56 18.91
N ILE A 91 19.99 11.27 18.95
CA ILE A 91 20.77 10.30 19.74
C ILE A 91 22.21 10.23 19.22
N LYS A 92 22.41 10.16 17.92
CA LYS A 92 23.74 10.14 17.32
C LYS A 92 24.51 11.42 17.65
N HIS A 93 23.85 12.56 17.59
CA HIS A 93 24.43 13.85 17.88
C HIS A 93 24.87 13.93 19.34
N GLU A 94 24.03 13.48 20.28
CA GLU A 94 24.35 13.41 21.70
C GLU A 94 25.51 12.47 21.96
N LEU A 95 25.56 11.32 21.29
CA LEU A 95 26.64 10.36 21.44
C LEU A 95 27.97 10.92 20.99
N VAL A 96 28.00 11.60 19.83
CA VAL A 96 29.21 12.26 19.35
C VAL A 96 29.68 13.34 20.33
N GLY A 97 28.73 14.15 20.85
CA GLY A 97 29.03 15.16 21.85
C GLY A 97 29.64 14.58 23.14
N ALA A 98 29.08 13.45 23.60
CA ALA A 98 29.59 12.76 24.78
C ALA A 98 31.01 12.19 24.53
N GLN A 99 31.25 11.63 23.36
CA GLN A 99 32.55 11.11 22.96
C GLN A 99 33.59 12.22 22.92
N MET A 100 33.24 13.37 22.36
CA MET A 100 34.14 14.54 22.28
C MET A 100 34.52 15.04 23.67
N LYS A 101 33.54 15.09 24.60
CA LYS A 101 33.80 15.48 25.99
C LYS A 101 34.71 14.49 26.70
N LEU A 102 34.53 13.21 26.47
CA LEU A 102 35.35 12.16 27.05
C LEU A 102 36.80 12.25 26.53
N GLU A 103 36.98 12.44 25.26
CA GLU A 103 38.30 12.61 24.64
C GLU A 103 39.01 13.87 25.18
N ALA A 104 38.28 14.96 25.36
CA ALA A 104 38.81 16.19 25.91
C ALA A 104 39.27 15.99 27.36
N ARG A 105 38.54 15.17 28.16
CA ARG A 105 38.93 14.82 29.53
C ARG A 105 40.19 13.98 29.55
N GLU A 106 40.29 12.99 28.70
CA GLU A 106 41.45 12.11 28.59
C GLU A 106 42.69 12.89 28.15
N GLY A 107 42.53 13.87 27.27
CA GLY A 107 43.61 14.72 26.81
C GLY A 107 44.13 15.67 27.92
N LYS A 108 43.34 15.97 28.95
CA LYS A 108 43.74 16.85 30.06
C LYS A 108 44.46 16.09 31.16
N THR A 109 44.39 14.80 31.21
CA THR A 109 44.98 13.95 32.25
C THR A 109 46.33 13.35 31.90
N GLY A 110 46.82 13.69 30.71
CA GLY A 110 48.13 13.25 30.24
C GLY A 110 49.27 14.09 30.68
#